data_ca695773843d83a9d4b1b035d071c5c8
#
_entry.id   ca695773843d83a9d4b1b035d071c5c8
#
_cell.length_a   1.000
_cell.length_b   1.000
_cell.length_c   1.000
_cell.angle_alpha   90.00
_cell.angle_beta   90.00
_cell.angle_gamma   90.00
#
_symmetry.space_group_name_H-M   'P 1'
#
loop_
_entity.id
_entity.type
_entity.pdbx_description
1 polymer ?
#
loop_
_entity_poly.entity_id
_entity_poly.type
_entity_poly.pdbx_seq_one_letter_code
_entity_poly.pdbx_strand_id
1 'polypeptide(L)'
;GMRIARGADELPEAYAQARAEAKASFTSDEVYIEKYLENPRHVEMQVLADKYGNVVHLGERDCSMQRKNQKVLEETPCPALNDEQRKKIGKIVTDAMKKLGYSNVGTIEFLYENGQFYFIEMNTRLQVEHPITEMVTGIDLVREQIRVAAGAHLNYTQDDIHFDGHAMECRINAEDPFTFVPWPGKITQWHAPGGLWTRVDSGMYTGYTVPPYYDSMIAKLIVFGKTRNGCLMRL
;
A
#
# COMPACT_ATOMS: atom_id res chain seq x y z
N GLY A 1 11.99 -13.10 -13.27
CA GLY A 1 10.81 -13.89 -13.56
C GLY A 1 10.48 -14.87 -12.46
N MET A 2 9.19 -15.09 -12.24
CA MET A 2 8.70 -16.08 -11.27
C MET A 2 8.18 -17.32 -12.02
N ARG A 3 8.38 -18.50 -11.42
CA ARG A 3 7.84 -19.77 -11.93
C ARG A 3 7.13 -20.46 -10.77
N ILE A 4 6.02 -21.09 -11.07
CA ILE A 4 5.24 -21.85 -10.10
C ILE A 4 5.55 -23.32 -10.30
N ALA A 5 5.85 -24.03 -9.21
CA ALA A 5 5.93 -25.48 -9.17
C ALA A 5 4.90 -25.98 -8.15
N ARG A 6 3.94 -26.80 -8.60
CA ARG A 6 2.87 -27.36 -7.74
C ARG A 6 3.25 -28.68 -7.09
N GLY A 7 4.35 -29.27 -7.54
CA GLY A 7 4.88 -30.54 -7.03
C GLY A 7 6.40 -30.62 -7.19
N ALA A 8 6.99 -31.61 -6.52
CA ALA A 8 8.42 -31.84 -6.56
C ALA A 8 8.92 -32.21 -7.96
N ASP A 9 8.08 -32.81 -8.77
CA ASP A 9 8.34 -33.21 -10.16
C ASP A 9 8.46 -32.01 -11.11
N GLU A 10 7.73 -30.92 -10.86
CA GLU A 10 7.79 -29.69 -11.65
C GLU A 10 8.97 -28.77 -11.26
N LEU A 11 9.50 -28.94 -10.03
CA LEU A 11 10.49 -28.03 -9.46
C LEU A 11 11.79 -27.93 -10.27
N PRO A 12 12.41 -29.02 -10.77
CA PRO A 12 13.67 -28.95 -11.51
C PRO A 12 13.56 -28.08 -12.77
N GLU A 13 12.49 -28.23 -13.54
CA GLU A 13 12.26 -27.45 -14.75
C GLU A 13 11.98 -25.98 -14.43
N ALA A 14 11.06 -25.69 -13.49
CA ALA A 14 10.73 -24.35 -13.05
C ALA A 14 11.96 -23.60 -12.52
N TYR A 15 12.81 -24.29 -11.75
CA TYR A 15 14.05 -23.74 -11.22
C TYR A 15 15.06 -23.40 -12.34
N ALA A 16 15.26 -24.31 -13.29
CA ALA A 16 16.18 -24.08 -14.42
C ALA A 16 15.72 -22.89 -15.28
N GLN A 17 14.42 -22.80 -15.57
CA GLN A 17 13.85 -21.68 -16.31
C GLN A 17 14.01 -20.35 -15.56
N ALA A 18 13.73 -20.32 -14.26
CA ALA A 18 13.87 -19.11 -13.44
C ALA A 18 15.32 -18.61 -13.40
N ARG A 19 16.29 -19.51 -13.24
CA ARG A 19 17.73 -19.17 -13.28
C ARG A 19 18.17 -18.61 -14.62
N ALA A 20 17.75 -19.24 -15.72
CA ALA A 20 18.11 -18.78 -17.07
C ALA A 20 17.58 -17.36 -17.33
N GLU A 21 16.35 -17.09 -16.92
CA GLU A 21 15.74 -15.77 -17.05
C GLU A 21 16.42 -14.73 -16.13
N ALA A 22 16.73 -15.11 -14.89
CA ALA A 22 17.44 -14.22 -13.94
C ALA A 22 18.82 -13.83 -14.50
N LYS A 23 19.57 -14.80 -15.03
CA LYS A 23 20.88 -14.55 -15.65
C LYS A 23 20.79 -13.60 -16.84
N ALA A 24 19.78 -13.79 -17.70
CA ALA A 24 19.58 -12.95 -18.87
C ALA A 24 19.19 -11.50 -18.52
N SER A 25 18.39 -11.32 -17.44
CA SER A 25 17.83 -10.02 -17.09
C SER A 25 18.65 -9.24 -16.05
N PHE A 26 19.35 -9.94 -15.16
CA PHE A 26 20.01 -9.33 -13.99
C PHE A 26 21.51 -9.65 -13.86
N THR A 27 22.09 -10.37 -14.82
CA THR A 27 23.48 -10.86 -14.80
C THR A 27 23.82 -11.85 -13.67
N SER A 28 22.90 -12.11 -12.73
CA SER A 28 22.98 -13.12 -11.68
C SER A 28 21.94 -14.21 -11.93
N ASP A 29 22.29 -15.45 -11.66
CA ASP A 29 21.38 -16.60 -11.77
C ASP A 29 20.88 -17.09 -10.41
N GLU A 30 21.09 -16.29 -9.37
CA GLU A 30 20.56 -16.57 -8.04
C GLU A 30 19.04 -16.47 -8.02
N VAL A 31 18.40 -17.50 -7.48
CA VAL A 31 16.95 -17.58 -7.27
C VAL A 31 16.67 -18.20 -5.91
N TYR A 32 15.51 -17.90 -5.36
CA TYR A 32 15.03 -18.48 -4.10
C TYR A 32 13.63 -19.06 -4.29
N ILE A 33 13.23 -19.90 -3.36
CA ILE A 33 11.93 -20.57 -3.36
C ILE A 33 11.06 -19.95 -2.28
N GLU A 34 9.86 -19.58 -2.66
CA GLU A 34 8.84 -19.06 -1.75
C GLU A 34 7.64 -20.00 -1.72
N LYS A 35 6.88 -19.94 -0.62
CA LYS A 35 5.58 -20.59 -0.56
C LYS A 35 4.63 -19.91 -1.54
N TYR A 36 4.07 -20.68 -2.46
CA TYR A 36 3.02 -20.20 -3.35
C TYR A 36 1.68 -20.14 -2.60
N LEU A 37 0.97 -19.03 -2.72
CA LEU A 37 -0.38 -18.83 -2.22
C LEU A 37 -1.33 -18.70 -3.42
N GLU A 38 -2.45 -19.40 -3.38
CA GLU A 38 -3.33 -19.50 -4.55
C GLU A 38 -4.20 -18.25 -4.75
N ASN A 39 -4.76 -17.70 -3.67
CA ASN A 39 -5.70 -16.58 -3.71
C ASN A 39 -5.44 -15.59 -2.55
N PRO A 40 -4.23 -15.08 -2.40
CA PRO A 40 -3.92 -14.19 -1.29
C PRO A 40 -4.53 -12.81 -1.49
N ARG A 41 -4.85 -12.15 -0.37
CA ARG A 41 -5.01 -10.71 -0.33
C ARG A 41 -3.67 -10.04 -0.03
N HIS A 42 -3.45 -8.89 -0.61
CA HIS A 42 -2.34 -8.03 -0.26
C HIS A 42 -2.81 -7.08 0.85
N VAL A 43 -2.34 -7.33 2.06
CA VAL A 43 -2.67 -6.54 3.25
C VAL A 43 -1.40 -5.96 3.83
N GLU A 44 -1.44 -4.68 4.18
CA GLU A 44 -0.26 -3.98 4.69
C GLU A 44 -0.59 -3.21 5.96
N MET A 45 0.38 -3.15 6.89
CA MET A 45 0.25 -2.46 8.17
C MET A 45 1.03 -1.16 8.19
N GLN A 46 0.33 -0.04 8.41
CA GLN A 46 0.97 1.26 8.60
C GLN A 46 1.55 1.38 10.00
N VAL A 47 2.82 1.74 10.11
CA VAL A 47 3.48 2.04 11.40
C VAL A 47 3.97 3.47 11.44
N LEU A 48 4.03 3.98 12.66
CA LEU A 48 4.64 5.25 13.00
C LEU A 48 5.44 5.08 14.30
N ALA A 49 6.70 5.48 14.29
CA ALA A 49 7.61 5.28 15.39
C ALA A 49 8.51 6.50 15.62
N ASP A 50 8.84 6.80 16.87
CA ASP A 50 9.85 7.81 17.21
C ASP A 50 11.20 7.15 17.55
N LYS A 51 12.24 7.95 17.67
CA LYS A 51 13.57 7.49 18.02
C LYS A 51 13.74 7.08 19.48
N TYR A 52 12.69 7.20 20.29
CA TYR A 52 12.70 6.91 21.73
C TYR A 52 12.07 5.55 22.05
N GLY A 53 11.66 4.80 21.01
CA GLY A 53 11.10 3.46 21.15
C GLY A 53 9.57 3.43 21.26
N ASN A 54 8.89 4.57 21.10
CA ASN A 54 7.44 4.58 20.98
C ASN A 54 7.05 4.18 19.57
N VAL A 55 6.19 3.18 19.45
CA VAL A 55 5.71 2.65 18.18
C VAL A 55 4.22 2.42 18.26
N VAL A 56 3.48 2.91 17.27
CA VAL A 56 2.07 2.61 17.09
C VAL A 56 1.83 2.07 15.68
N HIS A 57 0.78 1.24 15.51
CA HIS A 57 0.25 0.94 14.19
C HIS A 57 -1.02 1.77 13.95
N LEU A 58 -1.22 2.17 12.72
CA LEU A 58 -2.36 2.97 12.27
C LEU A 58 -3.33 2.14 11.41
N GLY A 59 -3.44 0.87 11.73
CA GLY A 59 -4.27 -0.09 11.03
C GLY A 59 -3.67 -0.60 9.74
N GLU A 60 -4.49 -1.38 9.05
CA GLU A 60 -4.12 -2.01 7.78
C GLU A 60 -4.85 -1.36 6.60
N ARG A 61 -4.26 -1.58 5.42
CA ARG A 61 -4.87 -1.32 4.13
C ARG A 61 -4.97 -2.64 3.35
N ASP A 62 -6.04 -2.80 2.61
CA ASP A 62 -6.19 -3.87 1.60
C ASP A 62 -5.82 -3.29 0.23
N CYS A 63 -4.78 -3.83 -0.36
CA CYS A 63 -4.24 -3.43 -1.65
C CYS A 63 -4.34 -4.56 -2.68
N SER A 64 -5.33 -5.44 -2.54
CA SER A 64 -5.47 -6.63 -3.38
C SER A 64 -5.91 -6.32 -4.81
N MET A 65 -6.57 -5.18 -5.04
CA MET A 65 -6.99 -4.79 -6.38
C MET A 65 -5.79 -4.22 -7.15
N GLN A 66 -5.21 -5.07 -7.97
CA GLN A 66 -3.99 -4.78 -8.70
C GLN A 66 -4.14 -5.11 -10.19
N ARG A 67 -3.40 -4.40 -11.01
CA ARG A 67 -3.21 -4.70 -12.43
C ARG A 67 -1.72 -4.89 -12.71
N LYS A 68 -1.32 -6.08 -13.18
CA LYS A 68 0.09 -6.44 -13.44
C LYS A 68 0.99 -6.12 -12.23
N ASN A 69 0.54 -6.50 -11.03
CA ASN A 69 1.20 -6.25 -9.73
C ASN A 69 1.32 -4.76 -9.34
N GLN A 70 0.57 -3.87 -9.97
CA GLN A 70 0.46 -2.47 -9.58
C GLN A 70 -0.88 -2.24 -8.89
N LYS A 71 -0.86 -1.66 -7.70
CA LYS A 71 -2.05 -1.28 -6.93
C LYS A 71 -2.86 -0.25 -7.75
N VAL A 72 -4.17 -0.43 -7.86
CA VAL A 72 -5.07 0.49 -8.58
C VAL A 72 -6.18 1.04 -7.72
N LEU A 73 -6.60 0.27 -6.71
CA LEU A 73 -7.53 0.68 -5.66
C LEU A 73 -7.08 0.08 -4.34
N GLU A 74 -7.07 0.92 -3.32
CA GLU A 74 -6.76 0.55 -1.95
C GLU A 74 -7.90 0.92 -1.02
N GLU A 75 -8.15 0.13 0.02
CA GLU A 75 -9.19 0.41 1.02
C GLU A 75 -8.73 0.13 2.45
N THR A 76 -9.33 0.85 3.38
CA THR A 76 -9.12 0.64 4.81
C THR A 76 -10.43 0.91 5.58
N PRO A 77 -10.76 0.11 6.61
CA PRO A 77 -10.13 -1.15 7.03
C PRO A 77 -10.30 -2.28 5.98
N CYS A 78 -9.41 -3.27 6.04
CA CYS A 78 -9.49 -4.46 5.18
C CYS A 78 -10.80 -5.24 5.47
N PRO A 79 -11.66 -5.49 4.47
CA PRO A 79 -12.94 -6.16 4.69
C PRO A 79 -12.80 -7.65 5.03
N ALA A 80 -11.60 -8.24 4.84
CA ALA A 80 -11.34 -9.64 5.15
C ALA A 80 -10.84 -9.86 6.58
N LEU A 81 -10.53 -8.80 7.33
CA LEU A 81 -10.03 -8.90 8.70
C LEU A 81 -11.12 -8.53 9.72
N ASN A 82 -11.21 -9.31 10.78
CA ASN A 82 -11.95 -8.93 11.97
C ASN A 82 -11.05 -8.18 12.98
N ASP A 83 -11.64 -7.61 14.03
CA ASP A 83 -10.93 -6.80 15.01
C ASP A 83 -9.88 -7.58 15.80
N GLU A 84 -10.10 -8.88 16.06
CA GLU A 84 -9.13 -9.73 16.74
C GLU A 84 -7.88 -9.94 15.88
N GLN A 85 -8.07 -10.25 14.61
CA GLN A 85 -6.97 -10.42 13.65
C GLN A 85 -6.17 -9.12 13.48
N ARG A 86 -6.87 -7.99 13.38
CA ARG A 86 -6.25 -6.65 13.29
C ARG A 86 -5.40 -6.34 14.51
N LYS A 87 -5.93 -6.56 15.71
CA LYS A 87 -5.18 -6.38 16.96
C LYS A 87 -3.97 -7.30 17.06
N LYS A 88 -4.14 -8.56 16.67
CA LYS A 88 -3.06 -9.56 16.72
C LYS A 88 -1.91 -9.18 15.80
N ILE A 89 -2.18 -8.87 14.53
CA ILE A 89 -1.11 -8.50 13.58
C ILE A 89 -0.50 -7.15 13.95
N GLY A 90 -1.33 -6.19 14.39
CA GLY A 90 -0.86 -4.89 14.87
C GLY A 90 0.13 -5.01 16.01
N LYS A 91 -0.15 -5.88 17.00
CA LYS A 91 0.77 -6.14 18.10
C LYS A 91 2.09 -6.77 17.62
N ILE A 92 2.03 -7.76 16.73
CA ILE A 92 3.23 -8.39 16.16
C ILE A 92 4.11 -7.37 15.47
N VAL A 93 3.50 -6.52 14.66
CA VAL A 93 4.19 -5.48 13.90
C VAL A 93 4.83 -4.44 14.84
N THR A 94 4.10 -3.92 15.81
CA THR A 94 4.64 -2.93 16.75
C THR A 94 5.76 -3.50 17.62
N ASP A 95 5.64 -4.76 18.09
CA ASP A 95 6.69 -5.43 18.86
C ASP A 95 7.96 -5.64 18.01
N ALA A 96 7.80 -6.03 16.75
CA ALA A 96 8.91 -6.16 15.80
C ALA A 96 9.63 -4.83 15.57
N MET A 97 8.88 -3.76 15.34
CA MET A 97 9.44 -2.42 15.10
C MET A 97 10.18 -1.87 16.32
N LYS A 98 9.64 -2.10 17.52
CA LYS A 98 10.35 -1.77 18.78
C LYS A 98 11.68 -2.53 18.91
N LYS A 99 11.66 -3.82 18.63
CA LYS A 99 12.86 -4.67 18.69
C LYS A 99 13.94 -4.25 17.68
N LEU A 100 13.52 -3.80 16.49
CA LEU A 100 14.43 -3.29 15.45
C LEU A 100 14.94 -1.88 15.74
N GLY A 101 14.37 -1.17 16.71
CA GLY A 101 14.66 0.25 16.92
C GLY A 101 14.23 1.13 15.74
N TYR A 102 13.16 0.75 15.03
CA TYR A 102 12.66 1.50 13.89
C TYR A 102 12.17 2.89 14.30
N SER A 103 12.40 3.87 13.45
CA SER A 103 11.94 5.24 13.62
C SER A 103 11.38 5.79 12.32
N ASN A 104 10.38 6.63 12.41
CA ASN A 104 9.65 7.28 11.33
C ASN A 104 8.45 6.47 10.81
N VAL A 105 7.91 6.85 9.66
CA VAL A 105 6.78 6.19 9.00
C VAL A 105 7.27 5.00 8.20
N GLY A 106 6.57 3.88 8.27
CA GLY A 106 6.87 2.70 7.46
C GLY A 106 5.63 1.84 7.26
N THR A 107 5.73 0.91 6.33
CA THR A 107 4.65 -0.02 6.03
C THR A 107 5.21 -1.43 5.89
N ILE A 108 4.54 -2.38 6.54
CA ILE A 108 4.91 -3.80 6.47
C ILE A 108 3.85 -4.51 5.64
N GLU A 109 4.28 -5.12 4.55
CA GLU A 109 3.42 -5.78 3.58
C GLU A 109 3.33 -7.29 3.82
N PHE A 110 2.13 -7.82 3.68
CA PHE A 110 1.80 -9.23 3.87
C PHE A 110 0.92 -9.74 2.74
N LEU A 111 1.07 -11.02 2.44
CA LEU A 111 0.01 -11.81 1.82
C LEU A 111 -0.85 -12.41 2.93
N TYR A 112 -2.16 -12.27 2.79
CA TYR A 112 -3.13 -12.83 3.73
C TYR A 112 -4.01 -13.87 3.04
N GLU A 113 -3.98 -15.10 3.54
CA GLU A 113 -4.79 -16.19 3.03
C GLU A 113 -5.18 -17.15 4.17
N ASN A 114 -6.45 -17.57 4.19
CA ASN A 114 -6.97 -18.55 5.16
C ASN A 114 -6.66 -18.20 6.63
N GLY A 115 -6.76 -16.93 7.01
CA GLY A 115 -6.52 -16.46 8.38
C GLY A 115 -5.05 -16.31 8.77
N GLN A 116 -4.13 -16.50 7.83
CA GLN A 116 -2.68 -16.41 8.08
C GLN A 116 -2.06 -15.24 7.31
N PHE A 117 -1.09 -14.59 7.96
CA PHE A 117 -0.28 -13.54 7.36
C PHE A 117 1.10 -14.08 7.00
N TYR A 118 1.53 -13.80 5.77
CA TYR A 118 2.85 -14.14 5.26
C TYR A 118 3.57 -12.84 4.93
N PHE A 119 4.68 -12.58 5.61
CA PHE A 119 5.48 -11.38 5.40
C PHE A 119 6.08 -11.36 3.99
N ILE A 120 6.00 -10.21 3.32
CA ILE A 120 6.64 -9.96 2.02
C ILE A 120 7.86 -9.06 2.23
N GLU A 121 7.60 -7.81 2.61
CA GLU A 121 8.63 -6.78 2.72
C GLU A 121 8.23 -5.66 3.69
N MET A 122 9.19 -4.80 3.98
CA MET A 122 8.94 -3.55 4.67
C MET A 122 9.35 -2.37 3.80
N ASN A 123 8.44 -1.44 3.60
CA ASN A 123 8.71 -0.16 2.97
C ASN A 123 9.05 0.88 4.04
N THR A 124 10.32 1.29 4.10
CA THR A 124 10.83 2.27 5.08
C THR A 124 10.62 3.71 4.62
N ARG A 125 9.47 3.99 4.07
CA ARG A 125 9.06 5.28 3.50
C ARG A 125 7.55 5.43 3.57
N LEU A 126 7.07 6.65 3.31
CA LEU A 126 5.67 6.90 3.04
C LEU A 126 5.26 6.24 1.71
N GLN A 127 4.09 5.64 1.66
CA GLN A 127 3.52 5.03 0.44
C GLN A 127 2.46 5.92 -0.20
N VAL A 128 2.13 5.63 -1.46
CA VAL A 128 1.13 6.37 -2.26
C VAL A 128 -0.22 6.37 -1.55
N GLU A 129 -0.62 5.24 -1.01
CA GLU A 129 -1.92 4.94 -0.41
C GLU A 129 -2.07 5.39 1.07
N HIS A 130 -1.11 6.13 1.61
CA HIS A 130 -1.20 6.67 2.98
C HIS A 130 -2.46 7.51 3.26
N PRO A 131 -3.04 8.24 2.29
CA PRO A 131 -4.19 9.10 2.54
C PRO A 131 -5.42 8.37 3.11
N ILE A 132 -5.64 7.11 2.74
CA ILE A 132 -6.80 6.37 3.30
C ILE A 132 -6.63 6.10 4.80
N THR A 133 -5.40 5.84 5.25
CA THR A 133 -5.09 5.73 6.69
C THR A 133 -5.33 7.06 7.41
N GLU A 134 -4.90 8.19 6.82
CA GLU A 134 -5.15 9.53 7.36
C GLU A 134 -6.65 9.81 7.49
N MET A 135 -7.45 9.41 6.50
CA MET A 135 -8.91 9.64 6.50
C MET A 135 -9.64 8.91 7.62
N VAL A 136 -9.23 7.70 7.98
CA VAL A 136 -9.89 6.90 9.03
C VAL A 136 -9.32 7.12 10.43
N THR A 137 -8.09 7.65 10.55
CA THR A 137 -7.43 7.87 11.85
C THR A 137 -7.40 9.34 12.25
N GLY A 138 -7.54 10.27 11.28
CA GLY A 138 -7.36 11.70 11.51
C GLY A 138 -5.91 12.13 11.77
N ILE A 139 -4.94 11.25 11.53
CA ILE A 139 -3.51 11.52 11.75
C ILE A 139 -2.84 11.88 10.43
N ASP A 140 -2.25 13.06 10.34
CA ASP A 140 -1.45 13.54 9.22
C ASP A 140 -0.06 12.88 9.26
N LEU A 141 0.11 11.84 8.44
CA LEU A 141 1.35 11.04 8.39
C LEU A 141 2.55 11.83 7.91
N VAL A 142 2.36 12.74 6.96
CA VAL A 142 3.45 13.58 6.44
C VAL A 142 3.94 14.54 7.52
N ARG A 143 3.03 15.15 8.26
CA ARG A 143 3.36 16.00 9.39
C ARG A 143 4.11 15.23 10.48
N GLU A 144 3.60 14.05 10.85
CA GLU A 144 4.24 13.22 11.87
C GLU A 144 5.62 12.73 11.42
N GLN A 145 5.80 12.40 10.15
CA GLN A 145 7.08 12.06 9.57
C GLN A 145 8.13 13.17 9.78
N ILE A 146 7.73 14.42 9.50
CA ILE A 146 8.59 15.60 9.68
C ILE A 146 8.88 15.83 11.17
N ARG A 147 7.86 15.74 12.04
CA ARG A 147 8.01 15.91 13.48
C ARG A 147 8.98 14.91 14.10
N VAL A 148 8.83 13.64 13.77
CA VAL A 148 9.71 12.57 14.26
C VAL A 148 11.13 12.75 13.73
N ALA A 149 11.30 13.10 12.46
CA ALA A 149 12.62 13.40 11.89
C ALA A 149 13.31 14.57 12.60
N ALA A 150 12.53 15.60 13.00
CA ALA A 150 13.00 16.72 13.80
C ALA A 150 13.30 16.35 15.28
N GLY A 151 13.05 15.11 15.68
CA GLY A 151 13.32 14.61 17.02
C GLY A 151 12.18 14.74 18.02
N ALA A 152 10.96 14.97 17.58
CA ALA A 152 9.81 14.99 18.46
C ALA A 152 9.43 13.57 18.95
N HIS A 153 8.87 13.49 20.15
CA HIS A 153 8.19 12.28 20.61
C HIS A 153 6.85 12.12 19.89
N LEU A 154 6.38 10.87 19.78
CA LEU A 154 5.00 10.62 19.44
C LEU A 154 4.08 11.16 20.54
N ASN A 155 2.99 11.80 20.13
CA ASN A 155 1.96 12.31 21.06
C ASN A 155 0.82 11.31 21.27
N TYR A 156 0.98 10.09 20.78
CA TYR A 156 -0.04 9.04 20.81
C TYR A 156 0.51 7.78 21.45
N THR A 157 -0.34 7.10 22.20
CA THR A 157 -0.21 5.68 22.52
C THR A 157 -1.07 4.87 21.53
N GLN A 158 -0.99 3.55 21.58
CA GLN A 158 -1.84 2.71 20.73
C GLN A 158 -3.33 2.87 21.09
N ASP A 159 -3.65 3.16 22.34
CA ASP A 159 -5.03 3.33 22.79
C ASP A 159 -5.66 4.65 22.31
N ASP A 160 -4.85 5.61 21.88
CA ASP A 160 -5.32 6.87 21.30
C ASP A 160 -5.66 6.73 19.80
N ILE A 161 -5.29 5.59 19.16
CA ILE A 161 -5.53 5.38 17.75
C ILE A 161 -6.91 4.77 17.56
N HIS A 162 -7.79 5.56 16.97
CA HIS A 162 -9.17 5.18 16.67
C HIS A 162 -9.37 5.12 15.16
N PHE A 163 -10.20 4.19 14.71
CA PHE A 163 -10.59 4.04 13.30
C PHE A 163 -12.06 4.43 13.18
N ASP A 164 -12.34 5.46 12.39
CA ASP A 164 -13.71 5.88 12.09
C ASP A 164 -14.02 5.66 10.61
N GLY A 165 -15.11 4.95 10.34
CA GLY A 165 -15.61 4.75 8.99
C GLY A 165 -14.74 3.87 8.10
N HIS A 166 -14.75 4.20 6.82
CA HIS A 166 -14.08 3.47 5.75
C HIS A 166 -13.55 4.45 4.71
N ALA A 167 -12.36 4.23 4.18
CA ALA A 167 -11.79 5.05 3.12
C ALA A 167 -11.30 4.20 1.96
N MET A 168 -11.40 4.75 0.76
CA MET A 168 -10.89 4.14 -0.48
C MET A 168 -10.10 5.16 -1.26
N GLU A 169 -9.04 4.70 -1.91
CA GLU A 169 -8.24 5.48 -2.85
C GLU A 169 -8.25 4.79 -4.21
N CYS A 170 -8.50 5.56 -5.27
CA CYS A 170 -8.27 5.13 -6.65
C CYS A 170 -7.11 5.89 -7.24
N ARG A 171 -6.18 5.19 -7.86
CA ARG A 171 -5.12 5.80 -8.67
C ARG A 171 -5.64 6.20 -10.03
N ILE A 172 -5.48 7.45 -10.39
CA ILE A 172 -5.87 8.00 -11.68
C ILE A 172 -4.64 8.11 -12.56
N ASN A 173 -4.65 7.41 -13.67
CA ASN A 173 -3.50 7.31 -14.57
C ASN A 173 -3.78 7.96 -15.92
N ALA A 174 -2.77 8.60 -16.51
CA ALA A 174 -2.77 9.05 -17.88
C ALA A 174 -2.52 7.87 -18.82
N GLU A 175 -3.58 7.11 -19.10
CA GLU A 175 -3.57 5.88 -19.87
C GLU A 175 -4.78 5.84 -20.81
N ASP A 176 -4.66 5.07 -21.89
CA ASP A 176 -5.82 4.70 -22.69
C ASP A 176 -6.76 3.81 -21.84
N PRO A 177 -8.06 4.15 -21.72
CA PRO A 177 -8.97 3.48 -20.80
C PRO A 177 -9.30 2.02 -21.17
N PHE A 178 -8.99 1.58 -22.39
CA PHE A 178 -9.28 0.24 -22.87
C PHE A 178 -8.03 -0.64 -22.94
N THR A 179 -6.92 -0.09 -23.43
CA THR A 179 -5.67 -0.83 -23.60
C THR A 179 -4.72 -0.69 -22.42
N PHE A 180 -4.94 0.34 -21.57
CA PHE A 180 -4.09 0.72 -20.44
C PHE A 180 -2.63 1.06 -20.84
N VAL A 181 -2.45 1.44 -22.08
CA VAL A 181 -1.16 1.96 -22.56
C VAL A 181 -0.97 3.37 -22.02
N PRO A 182 0.18 3.71 -21.42
CA PRO A 182 0.48 5.07 -20.98
C PRO A 182 0.28 6.08 -22.11
N TRP A 183 -0.40 7.17 -21.79
CA TRP A 183 -0.73 8.23 -22.77
C TRP A 183 -0.22 9.59 -22.29
N PRO A 184 1.10 9.83 -22.36
CA PRO A 184 1.66 11.12 -22.01
C PRO A 184 1.18 12.20 -22.98
N GLY A 185 1.15 13.44 -22.52
CA GLY A 185 0.72 14.56 -23.37
C GLY A 185 0.07 15.68 -22.58
N LYS A 186 -0.48 16.65 -23.31
CA LYS A 186 -1.07 17.85 -22.72
C LYS A 186 -2.47 17.55 -22.17
N ILE A 187 -2.70 17.92 -20.90
CA ILE A 187 -4.03 17.94 -20.27
C ILE A 187 -4.79 19.16 -20.82
N THR A 188 -5.77 18.91 -21.66
CA THR A 188 -6.57 19.98 -22.27
C THR A 188 -7.60 20.56 -21.31
N GLN A 189 -8.11 19.73 -20.38
CA GLN A 189 -9.05 20.13 -19.36
C GLN A 189 -8.80 19.30 -18.10
N TRP A 190 -8.79 19.97 -16.94
CA TRP A 190 -8.69 19.37 -15.62
C TRP A 190 -9.81 19.87 -14.73
N HIS A 191 -10.60 18.96 -14.18
CA HIS A 191 -11.63 19.26 -13.20
C HIS A 191 -11.63 18.17 -12.12
N ALA A 192 -11.09 18.51 -10.96
CA ALA A 192 -11.08 17.59 -9.82
C ALA A 192 -12.44 17.59 -9.12
N PRO A 193 -13.02 16.41 -8.81
CA PRO A 193 -14.21 16.35 -7.97
C PRO A 193 -13.90 16.88 -6.57
N GLY A 194 -14.91 17.40 -5.88
CA GLY A 194 -14.80 17.93 -4.54
C GLY A 194 -16.07 17.72 -3.74
N GLY A 195 -16.03 18.09 -2.47
CA GLY A 195 -17.15 17.97 -1.55
C GLY A 195 -16.76 17.30 -0.25
N LEU A 196 -17.75 17.15 0.65
CA LEU A 196 -17.52 16.50 1.93
C LEU A 196 -17.03 15.07 1.74
N TRP A 197 -15.88 14.74 2.39
CA TRP A 197 -15.27 13.40 2.39
C TRP A 197 -14.73 12.96 1.02
N THR A 198 -14.44 13.92 0.14
CA THR A 198 -13.75 13.69 -1.13
C THR A 198 -12.47 14.52 -1.14
N ARG A 199 -11.33 13.86 -1.37
CA ARG A 199 -10.00 14.45 -1.48
C ARG A 199 -9.38 14.03 -2.79
N VAL A 200 -8.71 14.96 -3.47
CA VAL A 200 -7.91 14.67 -4.67
C VAL A 200 -6.50 15.17 -4.44
N ASP A 201 -5.54 14.25 -4.44
CA ASP A 201 -4.12 14.59 -4.39
C ASP A 201 -3.56 14.56 -5.81
N SER A 202 -3.16 15.71 -6.32
CA SER A 202 -2.63 15.85 -7.69
C SER A 202 -1.80 17.12 -7.82
N GLY A 203 -0.77 17.04 -8.65
CA GLY A 203 -0.05 18.22 -9.14
C GLY A 203 -0.54 18.69 -10.51
N MET A 204 -1.62 18.11 -11.05
CA MET A 204 -2.11 18.39 -12.40
C MET A 204 -3.00 19.63 -12.47
N TYR A 205 -2.98 20.28 -13.62
CA TYR A 205 -3.85 21.41 -13.95
C TYR A 205 -4.08 21.48 -15.46
N THR A 206 -5.09 22.22 -15.90
CA THR A 206 -5.35 22.46 -17.33
C THR A 206 -4.14 23.10 -17.98
N GLY A 207 -3.63 22.50 -19.04
CA GLY A 207 -2.44 22.96 -19.76
C GLY A 207 -1.13 22.25 -19.35
N TYR A 208 -1.11 21.50 -18.24
CA TYR A 208 0.05 20.70 -17.86
C TYR A 208 0.35 19.62 -18.90
N THR A 209 1.64 19.33 -19.10
CA THR A 209 2.06 18.25 -20.00
C THR A 209 2.61 17.09 -19.17
N VAL A 210 1.90 15.96 -19.20
CA VAL A 210 2.35 14.71 -18.56
C VAL A 210 3.57 14.20 -19.31
N PRO A 211 4.75 14.08 -18.63
CA PRO A 211 5.96 13.64 -19.30
C PRO A 211 5.97 12.11 -19.49
N PRO A 212 6.69 11.60 -20.51
CA PRO A 212 6.79 10.16 -20.74
C PRO A 212 7.84 9.44 -19.90
N TYR A 213 8.51 10.13 -18.98
CA TYR A 213 9.69 9.63 -18.28
C TYR A 213 9.39 8.97 -16.93
N TYR A 214 8.16 9.10 -16.44
CA TYR A 214 7.71 8.63 -15.14
C TYR A 214 6.48 7.73 -15.28
N ASP A 215 6.03 7.19 -14.15
CA ASP A 215 4.76 6.48 -14.05
C ASP A 215 3.60 7.36 -14.55
N SER A 216 2.59 6.70 -15.11
CA SER A 216 1.41 7.37 -15.69
C SER A 216 0.47 7.97 -14.64
N MET A 217 0.68 7.74 -13.34
CA MET A 217 -0.20 8.23 -12.28
C MET A 217 -0.19 9.77 -12.21
N ILE A 218 -1.36 10.38 -12.37
CA ILE A 218 -1.55 11.84 -12.38
C ILE A 218 -2.35 12.36 -11.19
N ALA A 219 -3.11 11.49 -10.53
CA ALA A 219 -3.86 11.85 -9.33
C ALA A 219 -4.19 10.62 -8.49
N LYS A 220 -4.62 10.89 -7.26
CA LYS A 220 -5.30 9.96 -6.37
C LYS A 220 -6.65 10.55 -6.02
N LEU A 221 -7.72 9.79 -6.25
CA LEU A 221 -9.05 10.12 -5.75
C LEU A 221 -9.26 9.35 -4.46
N ILE A 222 -9.44 10.06 -3.36
CA ILE A 222 -9.64 9.48 -2.04
C ILE A 222 -11.04 9.84 -1.56
N VAL A 223 -11.79 8.85 -1.12
CA VAL A 223 -13.13 9.04 -0.57
C VAL A 223 -13.25 8.39 0.80
N PHE A 224 -14.11 8.96 1.64
CA PHE A 224 -14.42 8.46 2.97
C PHE A 224 -15.95 8.26 3.10
N GLY A 225 -16.35 7.29 3.90
CA GLY A 225 -17.73 7.04 4.28
C GLY A 225 -17.83 6.42 5.68
N LYS A 226 -18.96 6.63 6.34
CA LYS A 226 -19.22 5.98 7.65
C LYS A 226 -19.33 4.46 7.55
N THR A 227 -19.60 3.95 6.35
CA THR A 227 -19.65 2.53 6.02
C THR A 227 -18.94 2.27 4.70
N ARG A 228 -18.52 1.03 4.47
CA ARG A 228 -17.90 0.63 3.19
C ARG A 228 -18.80 0.93 2.00
N ASN A 229 -20.11 0.61 2.10
CA ASN A 229 -21.06 0.91 1.04
C ASN A 229 -21.20 2.42 0.79
N GLY A 230 -21.26 3.24 1.86
CA GLY A 230 -21.28 4.70 1.73
C GLY A 230 -20.02 5.26 1.09
N CYS A 231 -18.87 4.61 1.30
CA CYS A 231 -17.62 4.94 0.66
C CYS A 231 -17.64 4.57 -0.85
N LEU A 232 -18.07 3.35 -1.19
CA LEU A 232 -18.21 2.88 -2.58
C LEU A 232 -19.17 3.75 -3.40
N MET A 233 -20.29 4.18 -2.82
CA MET A 233 -21.25 5.04 -3.51
C MET A 233 -20.74 6.47 -3.75
N ARG A 234 -19.65 6.84 -3.10
CA ARG A 234 -19.00 8.15 -3.27
C ARG A 234 -17.85 8.09 -4.27
N LEU A 235 -17.23 6.94 -4.43
CA LEU A 235 -16.18 6.68 -5.40
C LEU A 235 -16.73 6.71 -6.83
#